data_83e474f38e282d0b24ce7073a58f32ef
#
_entry.id   83e474f38e282d0b24ce7073a58f32ef
#
_cell.length_a   1.000
_cell.length_b   1.000
_cell.length_c   1.000
_cell.angle_alpha   90.00
_cell.angle_beta   90.00
_cell.angle_gamma   90.00
#
_symmetry.space_group_name_H-M   'P 1'
#
loop_
_entity.id
_entity.type
_entity.pdbx_description
1 polymer ?
#
loop_
_entity_poly.entity_id
_entity_poly.type
_entity_poly.pdbx_seq_one_letter_code
_entity_poly.pdbx_strand_id
1 'polypeptide(L)'
;MQHKSERVNFGSKLGAILAAAGSAVGLGNIWRFPYETGNHGGAAFILIYLGCVIVFGLPIMIAEFTIGRRAKACTGGAYETLAPGTHWKWVGYAGVLTGFLILGYYSVVAGWTLEYVWQAASFGLSGKTSGEYVSMFQDFSQQPFRPLLWLFVFMFVTHFVIVKGVKDGIEKSSKIMMPLLFVLVILLAGCSIMLPGAEKGIKFLLHPDFSKVTPDVFLGAMGQAFFSMSLGMGCLSTYVS
;
A
#
# COMPACT_ATOMS: atom_id res chain seq x y z
N MET A 1 -37.84 -15.17 -4.83
CA MET A 1 -37.64 -13.71 -4.85
C MET A 1 -36.16 -13.47 -4.55
N GLN A 2 -35.34 -13.22 -5.58
CA GLN A 2 -33.95 -12.83 -5.39
C GLN A 2 -33.95 -11.36 -4.97
N HIS A 3 -33.59 -11.09 -3.72
CA HIS A 3 -33.22 -9.76 -3.30
C HIS A 3 -31.99 -9.34 -4.12
N LYS A 4 -32.20 -8.55 -5.17
CA LYS A 4 -31.15 -7.75 -5.78
C LYS A 4 -30.68 -6.77 -4.69
N SER A 5 -29.64 -7.12 -3.95
CA SER A 5 -28.99 -6.16 -3.08
C SER A 5 -28.45 -5.07 -4.00
N GLU A 6 -28.98 -3.87 -3.90
CA GLU A 6 -28.43 -2.71 -4.60
C GLU A 6 -27.00 -2.54 -4.11
N ARG A 7 -26.04 -2.78 -5.01
CA ARG A 7 -24.62 -2.56 -4.70
C ARG A 7 -24.40 -1.09 -4.45
N VAL A 8 -23.86 -0.77 -3.30
CA VAL A 8 -23.50 0.60 -2.93
C VAL A 8 -22.34 1.04 -3.80
N ASN A 9 -22.61 1.92 -4.75
CA ASN A 9 -21.60 2.53 -5.62
C ASN A 9 -20.99 3.76 -4.95
N PHE A 10 -19.78 4.15 -5.40
CA PHE A 10 -19.16 5.41 -5.01
C PHE A 10 -20.06 6.59 -5.36
N GLY A 11 -20.15 7.56 -4.45
CA GLY A 11 -21.03 8.73 -4.61
C GLY A 11 -20.51 9.74 -5.65
N SER A 12 -19.23 9.67 -6.02
CA SER A 12 -18.62 10.57 -7.00
C SER A 12 -17.46 9.93 -7.74
N LYS A 13 -17.20 10.38 -8.99
CA LYS A 13 -16.03 9.97 -9.78
C LYS A 13 -14.71 10.28 -9.04
N LEU A 14 -14.61 11.46 -8.43
CA LEU A 14 -13.43 11.85 -7.65
C LEU A 14 -13.24 10.94 -6.44
N GLY A 15 -14.32 10.58 -5.75
CA GLY A 15 -14.25 9.64 -4.61
C GLY A 15 -13.76 8.26 -5.02
N ALA A 16 -14.21 7.74 -6.15
CA ALA A 16 -13.74 6.47 -6.69
C ALA A 16 -12.24 6.52 -7.06
N ILE A 17 -11.79 7.60 -7.69
CA ILE A 17 -10.37 7.82 -8.04
C ILE A 17 -9.51 7.90 -6.77
N LEU A 18 -9.93 8.69 -5.78
CA LEU A 18 -9.19 8.84 -4.51
C LEU A 18 -9.19 7.55 -3.69
N ALA A 19 -10.27 6.78 -3.72
CA ALA A 19 -10.29 5.47 -3.06
C ALA A 19 -9.36 4.46 -3.76
N ALA A 20 -9.36 4.43 -5.09
CA ALA A 20 -8.44 3.59 -5.86
C ALA A 20 -6.97 4.03 -5.64
N ALA A 21 -6.70 5.34 -5.69
CA ALA A 21 -5.37 5.87 -5.37
C ALA A 21 -4.97 5.55 -3.93
N GLY A 22 -5.90 5.66 -2.96
CA GLY A 22 -5.66 5.32 -1.55
C GLY A 22 -5.36 3.84 -1.32
N SER A 23 -5.89 2.95 -2.15
CA SER A 23 -5.53 1.53 -2.09
C SER A 23 -4.15 1.24 -2.67
N ALA A 24 -3.70 2.05 -3.62
CA ALA A 24 -2.39 1.92 -4.25
C ALA A 24 -1.28 2.66 -3.48
N VAL A 25 -1.59 3.84 -2.92
CA VAL A 25 -0.64 4.67 -2.16
C VAL A 25 -0.77 4.35 -0.67
N GLY A 26 0.08 3.50 -0.17
CA GLY A 26 0.10 3.07 1.23
C GLY A 26 1.52 2.93 1.76
N LEU A 27 1.68 2.17 2.84
CA LEU A 27 2.97 1.85 3.47
C LEU A 27 3.98 1.26 2.46
N GLY A 28 3.50 0.56 1.44
CA GLY A 28 4.33 0.03 0.36
C GLY A 28 5.11 1.10 -0.39
N ASN A 29 4.50 2.25 -0.62
CA ASN A 29 5.12 3.34 -1.37
C ASN A 29 5.88 4.32 -0.47
N ILE A 30 5.42 4.51 0.78
CA ILE A 30 6.00 5.50 1.69
C ILE A 30 7.15 4.89 2.52
N TRP A 31 7.06 3.62 2.86
CA TRP A 31 8.05 2.94 3.71
C TRP A 31 8.91 1.95 2.92
N ARG A 32 8.29 0.97 2.23
CA ARG A 32 9.02 -0.10 1.56
C ARG A 32 9.76 0.40 0.31
N PHE A 33 9.12 1.21 -0.54
CA PHE A 33 9.74 1.69 -1.77
C PHE A 33 11.03 2.50 -1.54
N PRO A 34 11.11 3.47 -0.61
CA PRO A 34 12.38 4.15 -0.29
C PRO A 34 13.45 3.19 0.24
N TYR A 35 13.07 2.22 1.05
CA TYR A 35 14.00 1.20 1.57
C TYR A 35 14.58 0.34 0.44
N GLU A 36 13.73 -0.20 -0.43
CA GLU A 36 14.16 -0.98 -1.59
C GLU A 36 15.02 -0.13 -2.55
N THR A 37 14.63 1.11 -2.80
CA THR A 37 15.40 2.05 -3.62
C THR A 37 16.79 2.29 -3.04
N GLY A 38 16.90 2.45 -1.74
CA GLY A 38 18.17 2.63 -1.03
C GLY A 38 19.10 1.44 -1.16
N ASN A 39 18.56 0.23 -1.04
CA ASN A 39 19.34 -1.01 -1.08
C ASN A 39 19.70 -1.49 -2.49
N HIS A 40 18.95 -1.06 -3.50
CA HIS A 40 19.05 -1.59 -4.87
C HIS A 40 19.58 -0.57 -5.90
N GLY A 41 20.34 0.43 -5.48
CA GLY A 41 21.06 1.31 -6.40
C GLY A 41 20.30 2.54 -6.89
N GLY A 42 19.28 3.00 -6.16
CA GLY A 42 18.65 4.31 -6.37
C GLY A 42 17.96 4.43 -7.72
N ALA A 43 18.44 5.36 -8.57
CA ALA A 43 17.83 5.69 -9.85
C ALA A 43 17.66 4.49 -10.80
N ALA A 44 18.61 3.56 -10.83
CA ALA A 44 18.53 2.36 -11.67
C ALA A 44 17.36 1.46 -11.26
N PHE A 45 17.19 1.23 -9.95
CA PHE A 45 16.03 0.51 -9.42
C PHE A 45 14.70 1.19 -9.79
N ILE A 46 14.61 2.52 -9.66
CA ILE A 46 13.40 3.28 -10.00
C ILE A 46 13.04 3.09 -11.47
N LEU A 47 14.02 3.16 -12.38
CA LEU A 47 13.76 2.96 -13.81
C LEU A 47 13.29 1.54 -14.14
N ILE A 48 13.91 0.52 -13.53
CA ILE A 48 13.48 -0.88 -13.68
C ILE A 48 12.07 -1.06 -13.10
N TYR A 49 11.79 -0.48 -11.94
CA TYR A 49 10.47 -0.50 -11.32
C TYR A 49 9.40 0.10 -12.26
N LEU A 50 9.65 1.29 -12.84
CA LEU A 50 8.73 1.90 -13.79
C LEU A 50 8.54 1.03 -15.03
N GLY A 51 9.60 0.40 -15.54
CA GLY A 51 9.51 -0.59 -16.60
C GLY A 51 8.61 -1.76 -16.23
N CYS A 52 8.78 -2.33 -15.02
CA CYS A 52 7.93 -3.41 -14.52
C CYS A 52 6.45 -2.97 -14.36
N VAL A 53 6.20 -1.76 -13.87
CA VAL A 53 4.84 -1.20 -13.79
C VAL A 53 4.18 -1.15 -15.18
N ILE A 54 4.90 -0.70 -16.20
CA ILE A 54 4.36 -0.61 -17.56
C ILE A 54 4.16 -1.99 -18.19
N VAL A 55 5.18 -2.85 -18.11
CA VAL A 55 5.19 -4.14 -18.83
C VAL A 55 4.32 -5.19 -18.17
N PHE A 56 4.34 -5.27 -16.85
CA PHE A 56 3.59 -6.27 -16.09
C PHE A 56 2.39 -5.66 -15.37
N GLY A 57 2.58 -4.52 -14.71
CA GLY A 57 1.57 -3.89 -13.87
C GLY A 57 0.32 -3.50 -14.64
N LEU A 58 0.44 -2.73 -15.71
CA LEU A 58 -0.70 -2.26 -16.49
C LEU A 58 -1.52 -3.40 -17.13
N PRO A 59 -0.91 -4.39 -17.82
CA PRO A 59 -1.67 -5.50 -18.38
C PRO A 59 -2.45 -6.32 -17.35
N ILE A 60 -1.82 -6.60 -16.20
CA ILE A 60 -2.47 -7.37 -15.12
C ILE A 60 -3.61 -6.55 -14.51
N MET A 61 -3.41 -5.26 -14.27
CA MET A 61 -4.45 -4.36 -13.76
C MET A 61 -5.67 -4.31 -14.72
N ILE A 62 -5.44 -4.20 -16.01
CA ILE A 62 -6.50 -4.20 -17.04
C ILE A 62 -7.25 -5.56 -17.01
N ALA A 63 -6.53 -6.67 -16.87
CA ALA A 63 -7.11 -7.99 -16.75
C ALA A 63 -7.99 -8.11 -15.50
N GLU A 64 -7.51 -7.67 -14.33
CA GLU A 64 -8.30 -7.67 -13.08
C GLU A 64 -9.55 -6.80 -13.20
N PHE A 65 -9.45 -5.61 -13.78
CA PHE A 65 -10.62 -4.75 -14.05
C PHE A 65 -11.63 -5.41 -14.97
N THR A 66 -11.16 -6.11 -16.00
CA THR A 66 -12.03 -6.82 -16.94
C THR A 66 -12.76 -7.96 -16.25
N ILE A 67 -12.06 -8.74 -15.43
CA ILE A 67 -12.64 -9.85 -14.63
C ILE A 67 -13.69 -9.31 -13.67
N GLY A 68 -13.36 -8.28 -12.88
CA GLY A 68 -14.29 -7.69 -11.91
C GLY A 68 -15.57 -7.15 -12.57
N ARG A 69 -15.42 -6.39 -13.65
CA ARG A 69 -16.56 -5.80 -14.40
C ARG A 69 -17.47 -6.84 -15.04
N ARG A 70 -16.91 -7.94 -15.55
CA ARG A 70 -17.68 -9.01 -16.18
C ARG A 70 -18.34 -9.92 -15.15
N ALA A 71 -17.61 -10.29 -14.10
CA ALA A 71 -18.11 -11.21 -13.07
C ALA A 71 -19.19 -10.55 -12.20
N LYS A 72 -19.07 -9.24 -11.94
CA LYS A 72 -19.90 -8.52 -10.95
C LYS A 72 -19.96 -9.28 -9.62
N ALA A 73 -18.84 -9.86 -9.21
CA ALA A 73 -18.68 -10.66 -8.01
C ALA A 73 -17.38 -10.27 -7.30
N CYS A 74 -17.29 -10.55 -5.99
CA CYS A 74 -16.03 -10.40 -5.26
C CYS A 74 -14.97 -11.34 -5.84
N THR A 75 -13.70 -11.09 -5.53
CA THR A 75 -12.55 -11.86 -6.05
C THR A 75 -12.73 -13.37 -5.93
N GLY A 76 -13.18 -13.86 -4.76
CA GLY A 76 -13.39 -15.31 -4.54
C GLY A 76 -14.39 -15.93 -5.50
N GLY A 77 -15.48 -15.22 -5.83
CA GLY A 77 -16.54 -15.73 -6.71
C GLY A 77 -16.37 -15.34 -8.18
N ALA A 78 -15.51 -14.38 -8.51
CA ALA A 78 -15.40 -13.85 -9.87
C ALA A 78 -14.98 -14.93 -10.88
N TYR A 79 -13.97 -15.71 -10.55
CA TYR A 79 -13.46 -16.78 -11.43
C TYR A 79 -14.44 -17.94 -11.56
N GLU A 80 -15.16 -18.30 -10.50
CA GLU A 80 -16.20 -19.32 -10.54
C GLU A 80 -17.39 -18.89 -11.41
N THR A 81 -17.77 -17.61 -11.34
CA THR A 81 -18.85 -17.05 -12.16
C THR A 81 -18.49 -17.03 -13.64
N LEU A 82 -17.23 -16.68 -13.99
CA LEU A 82 -16.79 -16.58 -15.38
C LEU A 82 -16.40 -17.91 -16.02
N ALA A 83 -15.96 -18.89 -15.21
CA ALA A 83 -15.50 -20.18 -15.68
C ALA A 83 -16.02 -21.31 -14.76
N PRO A 84 -17.36 -21.56 -14.74
CA PRO A 84 -17.98 -22.52 -13.86
C PRO A 84 -17.47 -23.94 -14.16
N GLY A 85 -17.30 -24.73 -13.10
CA GLY A 85 -16.83 -26.12 -13.21
C GLY A 85 -15.33 -26.29 -13.49
N THR A 86 -14.58 -25.20 -13.57
CA THR A 86 -13.12 -25.23 -13.80
C THR A 86 -12.33 -25.03 -12.50
N HIS A 87 -11.02 -25.31 -12.55
CA HIS A 87 -10.11 -25.09 -11.42
C HIS A 87 -9.74 -23.58 -11.20
N TRP A 88 -10.18 -22.66 -12.06
CA TRP A 88 -9.90 -21.24 -11.95
C TRP A 88 -10.40 -20.59 -10.66
N LYS A 89 -11.40 -21.19 -10.00
CA LYS A 89 -11.86 -20.74 -8.67
C LYS A 89 -10.72 -20.65 -7.63
N TRP A 90 -9.71 -21.52 -7.75
CA TRP A 90 -8.57 -21.51 -6.84
C TRP A 90 -7.71 -20.25 -6.94
N VAL A 91 -7.68 -19.60 -8.11
CA VAL A 91 -7.00 -18.30 -8.29
C VAL A 91 -7.70 -17.22 -7.46
N GLY A 92 -9.04 -17.21 -7.47
CA GLY A 92 -9.81 -16.29 -6.64
C GLY A 92 -9.57 -16.51 -5.13
N TYR A 93 -9.59 -17.77 -4.69
CA TYR A 93 -9.31 -18.10 -3.28
C TYR A 93 -7.87 -17.81 -2.88
N ALA A 94 -6.89 -18.04 -3.74
CA ALA A 94 -5.50 -17.67 -3.51
C ALA A 94 -5.35 -16.14 -3.36
N GLY A 95 -6.04 -15.35 -4.18
CA GLY A 95 -6.08 -13.90 -4.04
C GLY A 95 -6.64 -13.44 -2.69
N VAL A 96 -7.74 -14.04 -2.24
CA VAL A 96 -8.33 -13.75 -0.92
C VAL A 96 -7.37 -14.11 0.21
N LEU A 97 -6.73 -15.30 0.14
CA LEU A 97 -5.74 -15.73 1.13
C LEU A 97 -4.54 -14.77 1.18
N THR A 98 -4.04 -14.36 0.02
CA THR A 98 -2.95 -13.38 -0.08
C THR A 98 -3.33 -12.07 0.60
N GLY A 99 -4.53 -11.56 0.31
CA GLY A 99 -5.04 -10.35 0.97
C GLY A 99 -5.13 -10.49 2.49
N PHE A 100 -5.57 -11.65 2.98
CA PHE A 100 -5.65 -11.94 4.42
C PHE A 100 -4.26 -11.96 5.08
N LEU A 101 -3.28 -12.62 4.48
CA LEU A 101 -1.91 -12.67 5.00
C LEU A 101 -1.26 -11.29 5.01
N ILE A 102 -1.47 -10.51 3.95
CA ILE A 102 -0.99 -9.13 3.87
C ILE A 102 -1.65 -8.26 4.95
N LEU A 103 -2.96 -8.39 5.18
CA LEU A 103 -3.66 -7.65 6.22
C LEU A 103 -3.04 -7.88 7.60
N GLY A 104 -2.68 -9.13 7.93
CA GLY A 104 -2.01 -9.47 9.18
C GLY A 104 -0.70 -8.69 9.36
N TYR A 105 0.18 -8.73 8.38
CA TYR A 105 1.44 -7.99 8.39
C TYR A 105 1.23 -6.47 8.42
N TYR A 106 0.35 -5.95 7.56
CA TYR A 106 0.06 -4.52 7.47
C TYR A 106 -0.50 -3.93 8.75
N SER A 107 -1.37 -4.68 9.44
CA SER A 107 -1.97 -4.22 10.68
C SER A 107 -0.93 -4.01 11.78
N VAL A 108 0.11 -4.85 11.83
CA VAL A 108 1.23 -4.69 12.77
C VAL A 108 2.01 -3.42 12.45
N VAL A 109 2.43 -3.25 11.19
CA VAL A 109 3.22 -2.08 10.77
C VAL A 109 2.40 -0.78 10.89
N ALA A 110 1.11 -0.83 10.59
CA ALA A 110 0.22 0.31 10.81
C ALA A 110 0.07 0.66 12.30
N GLY A 111 0.05 -0.34 13.18
CA GLY A 111 0.12 -0.14 14.63
C GLY A 111 1.41 0.59 15.02
N TRP A 112 2.56 0.22 14.45
CA TRP A 112 3.82 0.93 14.71
C TRP A 112 3.76 2.40 14.29
N THR A 113 3.11 2.73 13.17
CA THR A 113 2.96 4.14 12.75
C THR A 113 2.14 4.93 13.75
N LEU A 114 1.10 4.35 14.36
CA LEU A 114 0.32 5.01 15.41
C LEU A 114 1.14 5.26 16.68
N GLU A 115 2.00 4.32 17.09
CA GLU A 115 2.95 4.54 18.17
C GLU A 115 3.85 5.73 17.89
N TYR A 116 4.42 5.82 16.67
CA TYR A 116 5.31 6.93 16.32
C TYR A 116 4.59 8.27 16.20
N VAL A 117 3.31 8.27 15.77
CA VAL A 117 2.46 9.48 15.84
C VAL A 117 2.29 9.93 17.30
N TRP A 118 2.06 9.00 18.21
CA TRP A 118 1.97 9.29 19.64
C TRP A 118 3.29 9.83 20.20
N GLN A 119 4.41 9.19 19.86
CA GLN A 119 5.74 9.64 20.28
C GLN A 119 6.07 11.03 19.75
N ALA A 120 5.72 11.34 18.51
CA ALA A 120 5.91 12.65 17.92
C ALA A 120 5.06 13.71 18.64
N ALA A 121 3.78 13.41 18.88
CA ALA A 121 2.85 14.31 19.57
C ALA A 121 3.24 14.58 21.05
N SER A 122 3.87 13.60 21.71
CA SER A 122 4.36 13.71 23.08
C SER A 122 5.79 14.26 23.19
N PHE A 123 6.37 14.78 22.10
CA PHE A 123 7.77 15.24 22.01
C PHE A 123 8.81 14.16 22.37
N GLY A 124 8.43 12.88 22.41
CA GLY A 124 9.31 11.76 22.71
C GLY A 124 10.41 11.51 21.67
N LEU A 125 10.29 12.13 20.47
CA LEU A 125 11.29 12.04 19.40
C LEU A 125 12.31 13.20 19.41
N SER A 126 12.14 14.19 20.26
CA SER A 126 13.01 15.38 20.23
C SER A 126 14.37 15.13 20.87
N GLY A 127 15.43 15.63 20.25
CA GLY A 127 16.77 15.69 20.83
C GLY A 127 17.53 14.37 20.96
N LYS A 128 17.07 13.31 20.28
CA LYS A 128 17.73 11.99 20.32
C LYS A 128 18.81 11.85 19.24
N THR A 129 19.83 11.06 19.54
CA THR A 129 20.86 10.64 18.58
C THR A 129 20.37 9.50 17.69
N SER A 130 21.04 9.27 16.56
CA SER A 130 20.70 8.17 15.64
C SER A 130 20.67 6.79 16.34
N GLY A 131 21.60 6.55 17.28
CA GLY A 131 21.64 5.30 18.05
C GLY A 131 20.44 5.14 18.98
N GLU A 132 20.00 6.21 19.62
CA GLU A 132 18.82 6.20 20.50
C GLU A 132 17.51 5.96 19.72
N TYR A 133 17.39 6.43 18.47
CA TYR A 133 16.24 6.07 17.63
C TYR A 133 16.20 4.60 17.28
N VAL A 134 17.37 3.99 16.98
CA VAL A 134 17.45 2.55 16.68
C VAL A 134 17.10 1.73 17.91
N SER A 135 17.67 2.04 19.09
CA SER A 135 17.34 1.33 20.33
C SER A 135 15.86 1.48 20.71
N MET A 136 15.30 2.69 20.56
CA MET A 136 13.87 2.93 20.82
C MET A 136 12.96 2.06 19.95
N PHE A 137 13.30 1.88 18.67
CA PHE A 137 12.55 1.00 17.78
C PHE A 137 12.70 -0.47 18.17
N GLN A 138 13.92 -0.90 18.50
CA GLN A 138 14.18 -2.28 18.93
C GLN A 138 13.44 -2.59 20.23
N ASP A 139 13.53 -1.71 21.24
CA ASP A 139 12.83 -1.85 22.51
C ASP A 139 11.31 -1.92 22.31
N PHE A 140 10.76 -1.06 21.47
CA PHE A 140 9.34 -1.09 21.15
C PHE A 140 8.93 -2.37 20.42
N SER A 141 9.66 -2.76 19.36
CA SER A 141 9.30 -3.91 18.52
C SER A 141 9.45 -5.26 19.22
N GLN A 142 10.33 -5.35 20.21
CA GLN A 142 10.55 -6.56 21.01
C GLN A 142 9.59 -6.69 22.21
N GLN A 143 8.89 -5.63 22.60
CA GLN A 143 7.88 -5.71 23.65
C GLN A 143 6.63 -6.44 23.14
N PRO A 144 6.09 -7.42 23.88
CA PRO A 144 4.92 -8.16 23.39
C PRO A 144 3.62 -7.36 23.46
N PHE A 145 3.43 -6.51 24.46
CA PHE A 145 2.14 -5.86 24.73
C PHE A 145 1.94 -4.55 23.97
N ARG A 146 2.96 -3.72 23.86
CA ARG A 146 2.83 -2.37 23.30
C ARG A 146 2.54 -2.37 21.79
N PRO A 147 3.21 -3.17 20.94
CA PRO A 147 2.83 -3.33 19.54
C PRO A 147 1.43 -3.93 19.35
N LEU A 148 1.04 -4.90 20.21
CA LEU A 148 -0.30 -5.49 20.18
C LEU A 148 -1.39 -4.47 20.51
N LEU A 149 -1.17 -3.61 21.50
CA LEU A 149 -2.13 -2.55 21.85
C LEU A 149 -2.39 -1.64 20.63
N TRP A 150 -1.34 -1.17 19.96
CA TRP A 150 -1.47 -0.31 18.78
C TRP A 150 -2.07 -1.04 17.57
N LEU A 151 -1.79 -2.32 17.42
CA LEU A 151 -2.47 -3.17 16.43
C LEU A 151 -3.97 -3.19 16.67
N PHE A 152 -4.42 -3.43 17.91
CA PHE A 152 -5.85 -3.41 18.25
C PHE A 152 -6.48 -2.04 18.02
N VAL A 153 -5.80 -0.96 18.40
CA VAL A 153 -6.28 0.41 18.13
C VAL A 153 -6.45 0.64 16.62
N PHE A 154 -5.46 0.24 15.81
CA PHE A 154 -5.55 0.34 14.36
C PHE A 154 -6.72 -0.47 13.79
N MET A 155 -6.84 -1.73 14.19
CA MET A 155 -7.94 -2.61 13.75
C MET A 155 -9.31 -2.06 14.14
N PHE A 156 -9.43 -1.50 15.33
CA PHE A 156 -10.66 -0.87 15.80
C PHE A 156 -11.04 0.35 14.94
N VAL A 157 -10.10 1.25 14.68
CA VAL A 157 -10.33 2.41 13.81
C VAL A 157 -10.73 1.96 12.40
N THR A 158 -10.01 0.98 11.84
CA THR A 158 -10.30 0.40 10.53
C THR A 158 -11.70 -0.21 10.49
N HIS A 159 -12.07 -0.96 11.52
CA HIS A 159 -13.41 -1.55 11.65
C HIS A 159 -14.51 -0.48 11.57
N PHE A 160 -14.36 0.63 12.30
CA PHE A 160 -15.31 1.74 12.26
C PHE A 160 -15.49 2.35 10.86
N VAL A 161 -14.37 2.46 10.11
CA VAL A 161 -14.43 2.97 8.73
C VAL A 161 -15.19 2.00 7.83
N ILE A 162 -14.90 0.68 7.96
CA ILE A 162 -15.52 -0.34 7.11
C ILE A 162 -17.02 -0.50 7.40
N VAL A 163 -17.43 -0.49 8.68
CA VAL A 163 -18.85 -0.62 9.07
C VAL A 163 -19.71 0.50 8.52
N LYS A 164 -19.17 1.70 8.30
CA LYS A 164 -19.86 2.81 7.64
C LYS A 164 -20.08 2.58 6.14
N GLY A 165 -19.51 1.52 5.57
CA GLY A 165 -19.65 1.15 4.17
C GLY A 165 -18.77 1.95 3.22
N VAL A 166 -18.98 1.74 1.92
CA VAL A 166 -18.11 2.29 0.87
C VAL A 166 -18.20 3.80 0.79
N LYS A 167 -19.42 4.36 0.76
CA LYS A 167 -19.65 5.80 0.54
C LYS A 167 -19.27 6.65 1.76
N ASP A 168 -19.80 6.31 2.92
CA ASP A 168 -19.65 7.12 4.14
C ASP A 168 -18.40 6.74 4.96
N GLY A 169 -17.85 5.56 4.73
CA GLY A 169 -16.62 5.08 5.34
C GLY A 169 -15.40 5.30 4.43
N ILE A 170 -15.23 4.45 3.43
CA ILE A 170 -14.02 4.40 2.61
C ILE A 170 -13.84 5.66 1.77
N GLU A 171 -14.87 6.07 1.01
CA GLU A 171 -14.81 7.23 0.13
C GLU A 171 -14.57 8.53 0.91
N LYS A 172 -15.31 8.73 2.02
CA LYS A 172 -15.16 9.93 2.85
C LYS A 172 -13.80 10.01 3.52
N SER A 173 -13.29 8.89 4.03
CA SER A 173 -11.95 8.84 4.63
C SER A 173 -10.87 9.12 3.58
N SER A 174 -10.96 8.51 2.39
CA SER A 174 -9.99 8.71 1.31
C SER A 174 -9.97 10.16 0.81
N LYS A 175 -11.13 10.82 0.72
CA LYS A 175 -11.23 12.24 0.32
C LYS A 175 -10.49 13.19 1.26
N ILE A 176 -10.33 12.84 2.52
CA ILE A 176 -9.62 13.65 3.52
C ILE A 176 -8.16 13.22 3.61
N MET A 177 -7.91 11.91 3.73
CA MET A 177 -6.58 11.38 4.01
C MET A 177 -5.65 11.50 2.81
N MET A 178 -6.14 11.30 1.57
CA MET A 178 -5.27 11.36 0.39
C MET A 178 -4.71 12.76 0.11
N PRO A 179 -5.51 13.85 0.08
CA PRO A 179 -4.95 15.19 -0.05
C PRO A 179 -3.99 15.56 1.09
N LEU A 180 -4.33 15.18 2.33
CA LEU A 180 -3.46 15.40 3.49
C LEU A 180 -2.12 14.70 3.31
N LEU A 181 -2.13 13.44 2.87
CA LEU A 181 -0.91 12.67 2.59
C LEU A 181 -0.05 13.35 1.53
N PHE A 182 -0.65 13.81 0.41
CA PHE A 182 0.08 14.52 -0.64
C PHE A 182 0.74 15.80 -0.12
N VAL A 183 0.02 16.59 0.69
CA VAL A 183 0.59 17.81 1.30
C VAL A 183 1.77 17.46 2.21
N LEU A 184 1.62 16.44 3.07
CA LEU A 184 2.70 16.00 3.96
C LEU A 184 3.93 15.51 3.18
N VAL A 185 3.75 14.72 2.12
CA VAL A 185 4.86 14.23 1.29
C VAL A 185 5.58 15.38 0.59
N ILE A 186 4.85 16.37 0.07
CA ILE A 186 5.44 17.57 -0.57
C ILE A 186 6.24 18.38 0.45
N LEU A 187 5.69 18.59 1.65
CA LEU A 187 6.39 19.29 2.74
C LEU A 187 7.67 18.56 3.15
N LEU A 188 7.60 17.24 3.34
CA LEU A 188 8.77 16.42 3.67
C LEU A 188 9.82 16.46 2.57
N ALA A 189 9.42 16.38 1.31
CA ALA A 189 10.34 16.48 0.17
C ALA A 189 11.01 17.87 0.15
N GLY A 190 10.24 18.95 0.34
CA GLY A 190 10.77 20.31 0.43
C GLY A 190 11.78 20.48 1.57
N CYS A 191 11.44 20.03 2.77
CA CYS A 191 12.34 20.06 3.91
C CYS A 191 13.61 19.23 3.65
N SER A 192 13.48 18.03 3.04
CA SER A 192 14.62 17.15 2.77
C SER A 192 15.62 17.75 1.78
N ILE A 193 15.14 18.50 0.78
CA ILE A 193 15.99 19.17 -0.21
C ILE A 193 16.79 20.32 0.44
N MET A 194 16.26 20.92 1.50
CA MET A 194 16.93 22.01 2.22
C MET A 194 17.99 21.55 3.24
N LEU A 195 18.09 20.26 3.49
CA LEU A 195 19.06 19.72 4.45
C LEU A 195 20.49 19.74 3.91
N PRO A 196 21.50 19.99 4.76
CA PRO A 196 22.90 19.84 4.38
C PRO A 196 23.19 18.43 3.87
N GLY A 197 23.78 18.32 2.67
CA GLY A 197 24.07 17.02 2.04
C GLY A 197 22.96 16.43 1.17
N ALA A 198 21.84 17.12 1.00
CA ALA A 198 20.73 16.70 0.12
C ALA A 198 21.18 16.42 -1.33
N GLU A 199 22.23 17.14 -1.82
CA GLU A 199 22.79 16.94 -3.15
C GLU A 199 23.18 15.47 -3.42
N LYS A 200 23.78 14.79 -2.43
CA LYS A 200 24.17 13.39 -2.54
C LYS A 200 22.96 12.48 -2.72
N GLY A 201 21.89 12.75 -1.96
CA GLY A 201 20.62 12.03 -2.07
C GLY A 201 19.93 12.25 -3.41
N ILE A 202 19.89 13.50 -3.87
CA ILE A 202 19.32 13.86 -5.18
C ILE A 202 20.10 13.17 -6.31
N LYS A 203 21.44 13.23 -6.27
CA LYS A 203 22.27 12.54 -7.25
C LYS A 203 22.03 11.03 -7.25
N PHE A 204 21.90 10.41 -6.10
CA PHE A 204 21.59 8.98 -5.96
C PHE A 204 20.23 8.62 -6.59
N LEU A 205 19.22 9.48 -6.46
CA LEU A 205 17.89 9.26 -7.01
C LEU A 205 17.73 9.62 -8.49
N LEU A 206 18.62 10.45 -9.05
CA LEU A 206 18.50 10.94 -10.43
C LEU A 206 19.60 10.42 -11.35
N HIS A 207 20.70 9.87 -10.82
CA HIS A 207 21.82 9.36 -11.61
C HIS A 207 21.82 7.82 -11.60
N PRO A 208 21.32 7.16 -12.66
CA PRO A 208 21.23 5.71 -12.69
C PRO A 208 22.61 5.09 -12.91
N ASP A 209 22.97 4.16 -12.04
CA ASP A 209 24.17 3.32 -12.13
C ASP A 209 23.75 1.89 -12.44
N PHE A 210 23.74 1.55 -13.73
CA PHE A 210 23.36 0.21 -14.18
C PHE A 210 24.42 -0.86 -13.90
N SER A 211 25.64 -0.49 -13.48
CA SER A 211 26.67 -1.46 -13.11
C SER A 211 26.31 -2.27 -11.86
N LYS A 212 25.40 -1.75 -11.05
CA LYS A 212 24.91 -2.37 -9.79
C LYS A 212 23.64 -3.19 -9.99
N VAL A 213 23.12 -3.27 -11.20
CA VAL A 213 21.90 -4.03 -11.47
C VAL A 213 22.21 -5.52 -11.52
N THR A 214 21.61 -6.24 -10.61
CA THR A 214 21.67 -7.70 -10.49
C THR A 214 20.28 -8.30 -10.72
N PRO A 215 20.14 -9.62 -10.93
CA PRO A 215 18.83 -10.26 -10.98
C PRO A 215 17.97 -9.97 -9.75
N ASP A 216 18.56 -9.81 -8.57
CA ASP A 216 17.85 -9.47 -7.33
C ASP A 216 17.24 -8.07 -7.37
N VAL A 217 17.93 -7.10 -7.98
CA VAL A 217 17.40 -5.75 -8.21
C VAL A 217 16.17 -5.81 -9.11
N PHE A 218 16.20 -6.62 -10.16
CA PHE A 218 15.06 -6.81 -11.06
C PHE A 218 13.88 -7.48 -10.35
N LEU A 219 14.12 -8.57 -9.60
CA LEU A 219 13.10 -9.26 -8.82
C LEU A 219 12.51 -8.37 -7.73
N GLY A 220 13.36 -7.59 -7.05
CA GLY A 220 12.93 -6.59 -6.06
C GLY A 220 12.03 -5.52 -6.68
N ALA A 221 12.41 -4.98 -7.85
CA ALA A 221 11.64 -3.97 -8.58
C ALA A 221 10.29 -4.53 -9.09
N MET A 222 10.29 -5.75 -9.62
CA MET A 222 9.06 -6.44 -10.04
C MET A 222 8.15 -6.71 -8.85
N GLY A 223 8.68 -7.27 -7.76
CA GLY A 223 7.94 -7.50 -6.53
C GLY A 223 7.35 -6.20 -5.95
N GLN A 224 8.12 -5.11 -5.99
CA GLN A 224 7.64 -3.80 -5.57
C GLN A 224 6.53 -3.26 -6.49
N ALA A 225 6.59 -3.50 -7.80
CA ALA A 225 5.53 -3.10 -8.73
C ALA A 225 4.21 -3.82 -8.43
N PHE A 226 4.25 -5.14 -8.22
CA PHE A 226 3.07 -5.92 -7.82
C PHE A 226 2.50 -5.45 -6.50
N PHE A 227 3.36 -5.19 -5.52
CA PHE A 227 2.96 -4.74 -4.20
C PHE A 227 2.33 -3.33 -4.22
N SER A 228 2.97 -2.37 -4.90
CA SER A 228 2.50 -0.99 -5.02
C SER A 228 1.16 -0.86 -5.75
N MET A 229 0.91 -1.71 -6.73
CA MET A 229 -0.32 -1.70 -7.52
C MET A 229 -1.39 -2.65 -6.95
N SER A 230 -1.11 -3.34 -5.85
CA SER A 230 -2.02 -4.33 -5.24
C SER A 230 -2.49 -5.41 -6.21
N LEU A 231 -1.60 -5.89 -7.09
CA LEU A 231 -1.91 -6.88 -8.11
C LEU A 231 -1.95 -8.31 -7.54
N GLY A 232 -2.78 -9.16 -8.11
CA GLY A 232 -2.88 -10.58 -7.77
C GLY A 232 -3.73 -10.89 -6.56
N MET A 233 -4.13 -9.90 -5.75
CA MET A 233 -5.00 -10.11 -4.57
C MET A 233 -6.47 -9.85 -4.87
N GLY A 234 -6.79 -9.42 -6.09
CA GLY A 234 -8.17 -9.16 -6.50
C GLY A 234 -8.83 -7.93 -5.86
N CYS A 235 -8.08 -7.07 -5.18
CA CYS A 235 -8.61 -5.81 -4.67
C CYS A 235 -9.20 -4.97 -5.79
N LEU A 236 -8.48 -4.83 -6.90
CA LEU A 236 -8.92 -4.04 -8.05
C LEU A 236 -10.17 -4.62 -8.72
N SER A 237 -10.26 -5.94 -8.83
CA SER A 237 -11.45 -6.61 -9.38
C SER A 237 -12.67 -6.39 -8.50
N THR A 238 -12.50 -6.36 -7.17
CA THR A 238 -13.58 -6.07 -6.22
C THR A 238 -14.05 -4.62 -6.29
N TYR A 239 -13.14 -3.65 -6.47
CA TYR A 239 -13.51 -2.23 -6.58
C TYR A 239 -14.34 -1.90 -7.82
N VAL A 240 -14.15 -2.63 -8.91
CA VAL A 240 -14.86 -2.37 -10.19
C VAL A 240 -16.02 -3.31 -10.46
N SER A 241 -16.28 -4.25 -9.53
CA SER A 241 -17.36 -5.27 -9.66
C SER A 241 -18.80 -4.76 -9.35
#